data_1d31fc3e4bcbdcf8fa7696836d528450
#
_entry.id   1d31fc3e4bcbdcf8fa7696836d528450
#
_cell.length_a   1.000
_cell.length_b   1.000
_cell.length_c   1.000
_cell.angle_alpha   90.00
_cell.angle_beta   90.00
_cell.angle_gamma   90.00
#
_symmetry.space_group_name_H-M   'P 1'
#
loop_
_entity.id
_entity.type
_entity.pdbx_description
1 polymer ?
#
loop_
_entity_poly.entity_id
_entity_poly.type
_entity_poly.pdbx_seq_one_letter_code
_entity_poly.pdbx_strand_id
1 'polypeptide(L)'
;WGLGNDTVVSGAKKYIVETEYETVLKRCDGVWFVEDGTLKLPPALLERRLRQAIAGGKQIIYTRKKDPEAYENAVRMIPETLRILPVDTEIPDPSGGAVTYCMDIHTPVVAVMGLEENTEKLEVQLALRQAFQKRGYRVLSVSSGMGTEMLGMYSFPDFMLQPGIGETEKIIRYNHRIAALEKREEPELIIAGIPGGALPFNRYNHNGYGMLQYE
;
A
#
# COMPACT_ATOMS: atom_id res chain seq x y z
N TRP A 1 22.13 4.93 -2.03
CA TRP A 1 21.62 4.23 -3.24
C TRP A 1 21.89 5.12 -4.42
N GLY A 2 22.96 4.89 -5.13
CA GLY A 2 23.32 5.68 -6.31
C GLY A 2 22.77 5.04 -7.57
N LEU A 3 21.47 4.93 -7.70
CA LEU A 3 20.81 4.61 -8.95
C LEU A 3 20.74 5.90 -9.78
N GLY A 4 21.87 6.30 -10.35
CA GLY A 4 21.88 7.38 -11.34
C GLY A 4 21.40 6.85 -12.67
N ASN A 5 20.35 7.41 -13.22
CA ASN A 5 19.87 7.19 -14.59
C ASN A 5 19.71 5.72 -15.02
N ASP A 6 19.34 4.85 -14.09
CA ASP A 6 19.11 3.45 -14.40
C ASP A 6 17.74 3.23 -15.04
N THR A 7 17.64 2.21 -15.86
CA THR A 7 16.38 1.80 -16.46
C THR A 7 15.89 0.54 -15.73
N VAL A 8 14.73 0.64 -15.09
CA VAL A 8 14.04 -0.51 -14.52
C VAL A 8 13.09 -1.08 -15.59
N VAL A 9 13.16 -2.39 -15.77
CA VAL A 9 12.26 -3.12 -16.69
C VAL A 9 11.27 -3.92 -15.85
N SER A 10 9.98 -3.66 -16.03
CA SER A 10 8.91 -4.46 -15.45
C SER A 10 7.99 -4.91 -16.59
N GLY A 11 7.99 -6.20 -16.85
CA GLY A 11 7.32 -6.76 -18.03
C GLY A 11 7.85 -6.17 -19.35
N ALA A 12 6.95 -5.71 -20.22
CA ALA A 12 7.31 -5.06 -21.49
C ALA A 12 7.61 -3.56 -21.37
N LYS A 13 7.46 -2.97 -20.17
CA LYS A 13 7.63 -1.53 -19.95
C LYS A 13 9.00 -1.22 -19.35
N LYS A 14 9.60 -0.17 -19.89
CA LYS A 14 10.85 0.40 -19.38
C LYS A 14 10.53 1.67 -18.61
N TYR A 15 11.06 1.77 -17.38
CA TYR A 15 10.96 2.94 -16.54
C TYR A 15 12.33 3.57 -16.39
N ILE A 16 12.39 4.88 -16.50
CA ILE A 16 13.64 5.63 -16.29
C ILE A 16 13.68 6.04 -14.84
N VAL A 17 14.75 5.67 -14.16
CA VAL A 17 15.07 6.16 -12.81
C VAL A 17 15.92 7.41 -12.97
N GLU A 18 15.43 8.52 -12.49
CA GLU A 18 16.08 9.82 -12.58
C GLU A 18 16.25 10.40 -11.17
N THR A 19 17.44 10.86 -10.85
CA THR A 19 17.76 11.46 -9.54
C THR A 19 17.53 12.96 -9.48
N GLU A 20 17.55 13.62 -10.63
CA GLU A 20 17.33 15.06 -10.73
C GLU A 20 15.85 15.40 -10.74
N TYR A 21 15.32 15.75 -9.56
CA TYR A 21 13.90 16.00 -9.34
C TYR A 21 13.30 17.02 -10.32
N GLU A 22 14.01 18.12 -10.60
CA GLU A 22 13.52 19.18 -11.48
C GLU A 22 13.40 18.73 -12.94
N THR A 23 14.28 17.82 -13.36
CA THR A 23 14.22 17.21 -14.69
C THR A 23 12.99 16.32 -14.83
N VAL A 24 12.71 15.48 -13.81
CA VAL A 24 11.52 14.63 -13.80
C VAL A 24 10.25 15.47 -13.75
N LEU A 25 10.23 16.48 -12.88
CA LEU A 25 9.06 17.33 -12.68
C LEU A 25 8.59 18.02 -13.98
N LYS A 26 9.50 18.36 -14.89
CA LYS A 26 9.15 18.92 -16.21
C LYS A 26 8.49 17.92 -17.15
N ARG A 27 8.71 16.61 -16.91
CA ARG A 27 8.31 15.51 -17.80
C ARG A 27 7.11 14.72 -17.31
N CYS A 28 6.58 15.03 -16.13
CA CYS A 28 5.43 14.34 -15.54
C CYS A 28 4.25 15.28 -15.35
N ASP A 29 3.04 14.73 -15.33
CA ASP A 29 1.79 15.45 -15.05
C ASP A 29 1.43 15.39 -13.57
N GLY A 30 1.94 14.39 -12.86
CA GLY A 30 1.68 14.19 -11.44
C GLY A 30 2.90 13.71 -10.66
N VAL A 31 2.88 13.94 -9.35
CA VAL A 31 3.93 13.55 -8.41
C VAL A 31 3.30 12.79 -7.26
N TRP A 32 3.84 11.64 -6.96
CA TRP A 32 3.43 10.84 -5.81
C TRP A 32 4.53 10.85 -4.74
N PHE A 33 4.22 11.43 -3.59
CA PHE A 33 5.07 11.40 -2.41
C PHE A 33 4.72 10.18 -1.57
N VAL A 34 5.43 9.09 -1.81
CA VAL A 34 5.23 7.80 -1.14
C VAL A 34 6.18 7.66 0.05
N GLU A 35 5.75 6.93 1.06
CA GLU A 35 6.58 6.51 2.16
C GLU A 35 7.42 5.30 1.75
N ASP A 36 8.74 5.44 1.90
CA ASP A 36 9.65 4.32 1.91
C ASP A 36 10.03 4.03 3.37
N GLY A 37 9.83 2.80 3.82
CA GLY A 37 10.11 2.39 5.20
C GLY A 37 11.55 2.60 5.65
N THR A 38 12.49 2.70 4.71
CA THR A 38 13.93 2.76 4.96
C THR A 38 14.52 4.16 4.75
N LEU A 39 13.93 4.98 3.89
CA LEU A 39 14.51 6.26 3.49
C LEU A 39 13.86 7.44 4.24
N LYS A 40 14.59 7.99 5.20
CA LYS A 40 14.21 9.26 5.85
C LYS A 40 14.71 10.44 5.02
N LEU A 41 13.84 11.02 4.22
CA LEU A 41 14.15 12.30 3.57
C LEU A 41 14.12 13.43 4.59
N PRO A 42 15.08 14.36 4.56
CA PRO A 42 15.03 15.56 5.40
C PRO A 42 13.71 16.33 5.16
N PRO A 43 12.97 16.73 6.21
CA PRO A 43 11.70 17.44 6.07
C PRO A 43 11.76 18.68 5.16
N ALA A 44 12.83 19.46 5.28
CA ALA A 44 13.03 20.65 4.45
C ALA A 44 13.18 20.33 2.95
N LEU A 45 13.79 19.18 2.61
CA LEU A 45 13.91 18.75 1.22
C LEU A 45 12.54 18.33 0.67
N LEU A 46 11.79 17.58 1.48
CA LEU A 46 10.46 17.13 1.11
C LEU A 46 9.51 18.32 0.88
N GLU A 47 9.51 19.27 1.80
CA GLU A 47 8.71 20.50 1.68
C GLU A 47 9.10 21.32 0.43
N ARG A 48 10.40 21.48 0.16
CA ARG A 48 10.87 22.16 -1.04
C ARG A 48 10.34 21.48 -2.32
N ARG A 49 10.43 20.17 -2.40
CA ARG A 49 9.94 19.40 -3.54
C ARG A 49 8.42 19.49 -3.70
N LEU A 50 7.70 19.49 -2.59
CA LEU A 50 6.26 19.70 -2.60
C LEU A 50 5.88 21.07 -3.16
N ARG A 51 6.55 22.12 -2.68
CA ARG A 51 6.36 23.50 -3.19
C ARG A 51 6.67 23.62 -4.69
N GLN A 52 7.72 22.97 -5.15
CA GLN A 52 8.07 22.94 -6.58
C GLN A 52 6.98 22.24 -7.41
N ALA A 53 6.42 21.12 -6.93
CA ALA A 53 5.32 20.43 -7.60
C ALA A 53 4.06 21.31 -7.67
N ILE A 54 3.71 21.98 -6.58
CA ILE A 54 2.58 22.93 -6.52
C ILE A 54 2.79 24.08 -7.51
N ALA A 55 3.96 24.70 -7.48
CA ALA A 55 4.30 25.79 -8.41
C ALA A 55 4.28 25.37 -9.87
N GLY A 56 4.59 24.11 -10.15
CA GLY A 56 4.52 23.52 -11.49
C GLY A 56 3.11 23.07 -11.90
N GLY A 57 2.09 23.30 -11.08
CA GLY A 57 0.70 22.89 -11.36
C GLY A 57 0.51 21.38 -11.48
N LYS A 58 1.36 20.59 -10.84
CA LYS A 58 1.32 19.12 -10.94
C LYS A 58 0.23 18.51 -10.08
N GLN A 59 -0.40 17.46 -10.56
CA GLN A 59 -1.27 16.63 -9.72
C GLN A 59 -0.44 15.99 -8.61
N ILE A 60 -0.92 16.07 -7.37
CA ILE A 60 -0.14 15.64 -6.21
C ILE A 60 -0.88 14.61 -5.40
N ILE A 61 -0.19 13.50 -5.16
CA ILE A 61 -0.61 12.45 -4.29
C ILE A 61 0.36 12.41 -3.12
N TYR A 62 -0.17 12.51 -1.90
CA TYR A 62 0.66 12.52 -0.70
C TYR A 62 0.16 11.45 0.28
N THR A 63 0.91 10.35 0.40
CA THR A 63 0.53 9.19 1.23
C THR A 63 1.47 8.94 2.42
N ARG A 64 2.35 9.89 2.74
CA ARG A 64 3.34 9.77 3.82
C ARG A 64 2.70 10.08 5.18
N LYS A 65 2.21 9.06 5.87
CA LYS A 65 1.42 9.18 7.13
C LYS A 65 2.22 8.91 8.41
N LYS A 66 3.48 8.46 8.32
CA LYS A 66 4.31 8.10 9.50
C LYS A 66 4.58 9.26 10.47
N ASP A 67 4.55 10.49 9.96
CA ASP A 67 4.60 11.71 10.74
C ASP A 67 3.26 12.45 10.55
N PRO A 68 2.30 12.30 11.48
CA PRO A 68 0.96 12.87 11.33
C PRO A 68 0.96 14.40 11.17
N GLU A 69 1.82 15.10 11.91
CA GLU A 69 1.91 16.56 11.82
C GLU A 69 2.45 17.01 10.46
N ALA A 70 3.51 16.37 9.98
CA ALA A 70 4.06 16.64 8.65
C ALA A 70 3.06 16.28 7.53
N TYR A 71 2.29 15.20 7.72
CA TYR A 71 1.23 14.81 6.79
C TYR A 71 0.14 15.88 6.69
N GLU A 72 -0.41 16.30 7.82
CA GLU A 72 -1.44 17.33 7.86
C GLU A 72 -0.95 18.65 7.25
N ASN A 73 0.26 19.07 7.58
CA ASN A 73 0.86 20.28 7.02
C ASN A 73 1.03 20.18 5.50
N ALA A 74 1.52 19.06 5.00
CA ALA A 74 1.66 18.82 3.55
C ALA A 74 0.30 18.84 2.85
N VAL A 75 -0.69 18.17 3.40
CA VAL A 75 -2.06 18.12 2.83
C VAL A 75 -2.72 19.50 2.79
N ARG A 76 -2.53 20.30 3.85
CA ARG A 76 -3.02 21.71 3.87
C ARG A 76 -2.34 22.59 2.83
N MET A 77 -1.07 22.34 2.51
CA MET A 77 -0.33 23.09 1.50
C MET A 77 -0.78 22.79 0.07
N ILE A 78 -1.30 21.59 -0.20
CA ILE A 78 -1.68 21.17 -1.54
C ILE A 78 -3.07 21.73 -1.86
N PRO A 79 -3.20 22.59 -2.90
CA PRO A 79 -4.50 23.06 -3.36
C PRO A 79 -5.43 21.89 -3.72
N GLU A 80 -6.71 21.99 -3.41
CA GLU A 80 -7.69 20.92 -3.71
C GLU A 80 -7.74 20.55 -5.20
N THR A 81 -7.55 21.53 -6.07
CA THR A 81 -7.52 21.33 -7.53
C THR A 81 -6.34 20.50 -8.02
N LEU A 82 -5.27 20.44 -7.23
CA LEU A 82 -4.07 19.64 -7.53
C LEU A 82 -4.00 18.35 -6.73
N ARG A 83 -4.88 18.18 -5.74
CA ARG A 83 -4.84 17.03 -4.84
C ARG A 83 -5.56 15.84 -5.45
N ILE A 84 -4.86 14.73 -5.59
CA ILE A 84 -5.46 13.43 -5.85
C ILE A 84 -5.58 12.70 -4.51
N LEU A 85 -6.81 12.38 -4.12
CA LEU A 85 -7.06 11.58 -2.92
C LEU A 85 -6.93 10.10 -3.29
N PRO A 86 -6.02 9.38 -2.64
CA PRO A 86 -5.98 7.93 -2.74
C PRO A 86 -7.22 7.31 -2.09
N VAL A 87 -7.38 6.01 -2.25
CA VAL A 87 -8.38 5.28 -1.47
C VAL A 87 -8.17 5.60 0.00
N ASP A 88 -9.25 5.97 0.68
CA ASP A 88 -9.20 6.32 2.10
C ASP A 88 -8.74 5.10 2.92
N THR A 89 -7.55 5.24 3.51
CA THR A 89 -6.93 4.19 4.33
C THR A 89 -7.31 4.30 5.81
N GLU A 90 -8.07 5.33 6.18
CA GLU A 90 -8.50 5.55 7.56
C GLU A 90 -9.63 4.60 7.95
N ILE A 91 -9.26 3.34 8.05
CA ILE A 91 -10.07 2.38 8.77
C ILE A 91 -9.56 2.43 10.20
N PRO A 92 -10.43 2.71 11.17
CA PRO A 92 -10.04 2.69 12.56
C PRO A 92 -9.36 1.36 12.87
N ASP A 93 -8.11 1.43 13.34
CA ASP A 93 -7.47 0.27 13.89
C ASP A 93 -8.28 -0.13 15.14
N PRO A 94 -8.80 -1.35 15.22
CA PRO A 94 -9.58 -1.82 16.38
C PRO A 94 -8.78 -1.93 17.68
N SER A 95 -7.59 -1.34 17.74
CA SER A 95 -6.65 -1.40 18.86
C SER A 95 -7.12 -0.83 20.20
N GLY A 96 -8.38 -0.38 20.31
CA GLY A 96 -8.92 0.26 21.52
C GLY A 96 -9.58 -0.64 22.57
N GLY A 97 -9.59 -1.94 22.41
CA GLY A 97 -10.20 -2.87 23.37
C GLY A 97 -9.69 -4.28 23.19
N ALA A 98 -9.74 -5.09 24.24
CA ALA A 98 -9.42 -6.52 24.18
C ALA A 98 -10.47 -7.25 23.32
N VAL A 99 -10.38 -7.10 22.00
CA VAL A 99 -11.20 -7.86 21.07
C VAL A 99 -10.61 -9.26 21.00
N THR A 100 -11.38 -10.24 21.40
CA THR A 100 -10.92 -11.64 21.56
C THR A 100 -11.57 -12.61 20.57
N TYR A 101 -12.33 -12.10 19.58
CA TYR A 101 -13.06 -12.94 18.62
C TYR A 101 -12.96 -12.32 17.21
N CYS A 102 -13.10 -13.17 16.22
CA CYS A 102 -13.22 -12.76 14.83
C CYS A 102 -14.68 -12.45 14.47
N MET A 103 -14.85 -11.48 13.59
CA MET A 103 -16.14 -11.17 12.94
C MET A 103 -16.38 -12.13 11.77
N ASP A 104 -17.64 -12.39 11.49
CA ASP A 104 -18.01 -13.14 10.29
C ASP A 104 -17.81 -12.27 9.04
N ILE A 105 -17.14 -12.82 8.06
CA ILE A 105 -16.99 -12.20 6.72
C ILE A 105 -17.93 -12.97 5.78
N HIS A 106 -18.87 -12.26 5.19
CA HIS A 106 -19.89 -12.87 4.34
C HIS A 106 -19.53 -12.83 2.85
N THR A 107 -18.73 -11.85 2.45
CA THR A 107 -18.27 -11.72 1.07
C THR A 107 -17.19 -12.76 0.75
N PRO A 108 -17.28 -13.46 -0.40
CA PRO A 108 -16.23 -14.39 -0.82
C PRO A 108 -14.84 -13.72 -0.85
N VAL A 109 -13.85 -14.43 -0.31
CA VAL A 109 -12.46 -13.95 -0.24
C VAL A 109 -11.57 -14.81 -1.13
N VAL A 110 -10.80 -14.16 -1.99
CA VAL A 110 -9.72 -14.78 -2.78
C VAL A 110 -8.40 -14.30 -2.24
N ALA A 111 -7.64 -15.21 -1.61
CA ALA A 111 -6.28 -14.91 -1.15
C ALA A 111 -5.28 -15.07 -2.30
N VAL A 112 -4.42 -14.08 -2.47
CA VAL A 112 -3.29 -14.14 -3.40
C VAL A 112 -2.01 -14.27 -2.61
N MET A 113 -1.46 -15.46 -2.61
CA MET A 113 -0.25 -15.85 -1.89
C MET A 113 0.85 -16.26 -2.87
N GLY A 114 2.09 -16.21 -2.44
CA GLY A 114 3.24 -16.65 -3.22
C GLY A 114 3.99 -17.77 -2.52
N LEU A 115 4.59 -18.68 -3.28
CA LEU A 115 5.50 -19.69 -2.72
C LEU A 115 6.79 -19.04 -2.20
N GLU A 116 7.24 -17.98 -2.89
CA GLU A 116 8.43 -17.20 -2.54
C GLU A 116 8.10 -15.71 -2.49
N GLU A 117 9.07 -14.92 -2.01
CA GLU A 117 9.02 -13.48 -2.15
C GLU A 117 9.18 -13.07 -3.63
N ASN A 118 8.71 -11.86 -3.96
CA ASN A 118 8.83 -11.29 -5.32
C ASN A 118 8.20 -12.14 -6.44
N THR A 119 7.10 -12.83 -6.15
CA THR A 119 6.35 -13.67 -7.11
C THR A 119 5.22 -12.91 -7.81
N GLU A 120 5.39 -11.62 -8.07
CA GLU A 120 4.44 -10.78 -8.84
C GLU A 120 3.00 -10.78 -8.29
N LYS A 121 2.83 -11.01 -6.97
CA LYS A 121 1.51 -11.09 -6.31
C LYS A 121 0.64 -9.86 -6.57
N LEU A 122 1.24 -8.68 -6.59
CA LEU A 122 0.53 -7.43 -6.86
C LEU A 122 -0.01 -7.40 -8.29
N GLU A 123 0.75 -7.86 -9.27
CA GLU A 123 0.32 -7.94 -10.67
C GLU A 123 -0.86 -8.91 -10.83
N VAL A 124 -0.79 -10.06 -10.16
CA VAL A 124 -1.89 -11.04 -10.13
C VAL A 124 -3.14 -10.43 -9.50
N GLN A 125 -3.00 -9.72 -8.38
CA GLN A 125 -4.13 -9.03 -7.74
C GLN A 125 -4.77 -7.99 -8.66
N LEU A 126 -3.97 -7.18 -9.32
CA LEU A 126 -4.46 -6.16 -10.26
C LEU A 126 -5.18 -6.80 -11.45
N ALA A 127 -4.64 -7.88 -12.00
CA ALA A 127 -5.25 -8.61 -13.10
C ALA A 127 -6.61 -9.22 -12.70
N LEU A 128 -6.67 -9.87 -11.54
CA LEU A 128 -7.91 -10.43 -10.98
C LEU A 128 -8.94 -9.33 -10.75
N ARG A 129 -8.56 -8.25 -10.05
CA ARG A 129 -9.44 -7.12 -9.80
C ARG A 129 -10.02 -6.56 -11.09
N GLN A 130 -9.17 -6.30 -12.09
CA GLN A 130 -9.62 -5.78 -13.37
C GLN A 130 -10.56 -6.76 -14.09
N ALA A 131 -10.28 -8.06 -14.04
CA ALA A 131 -11.11 -9.08 -14.67
C ALA A 131 -12.51 -9.16 -14.05
N PHE A 132 -12.63 -9.07 -12.72
CA PHE A 132 -13.92 -9.07 -12.03
C PHE A 132 -14.66 -7.74 -12.22
N GLN A 133 -13.97 -6.60 -12.13
CA GLN A 133 -14.58 -5.29 -12.37
C GLN A 133 -15.14 -5.16 -13.80
N LYS A 134 -14.45 -5.70 -14.81
CA LYS A 134 -14.96 -5.75 -16.20
C LYS A 134 -16.24 -6.59 -16.33
N ARG A 135 -16.49 -7.51 -15.39
CA ARG A 135 -17.72 -8.29 -15.32
C ARG A 135 -18.82 -7.64 -14.47
N GLY A 136 -18.57 -6.44 -13.96
CA GLY A 136 -19.51 -5.65 -13.17
C GLY A 136 -19.46 -5.90 -11.66
N TYR A 137 -18.54 -6.71 -11.14
CA TYR A 137 -18.43 -6.95 -9.70
C TYR A 137 -17.83 -5.75 -8.96
N ARG A 138 -18.37 -5.43 -7.80
CA ARG A 138 -17.74 -4.54 -6.82
C ARG A 138 -16.64 -5.32 -6.10
N VAL A 139 -15.39 -4.95 -6.35
CA VAL A 139 -14.22 -5.67 -5.84
C VAL A 139 -13.49 -4.84 -4.81
N LEU A 140 -13.47 -5.29 -3.58
CA LEU A 140 -12.57 -4.82 -2.54
C LEU A 140 -11.21 -5.49 -2.71
N SER A 141 -10.13 -4.73 -2.64
CA SER A 141 -8.78 -5.30 -2.73
C SER A 141 -7.89 -4.79 -1.62
N VAL A 142 -7.32 -5.70 -0.85
CA VAL A 142 -6.23 -5.44 0.09
C VAL A 142 -4.95 -5.99 -0.53
N SER A 143 -3.98 -5.12 -0.72
CA SER A 143 -2.74 -5.44 -1.43
C SER A 143 -1.79 -6.29 -0.60
N SER A 144 -0.92 -7.04 -1.27
CA SER A 144 0.26 -7.67 -0.67
C SER A 144 1.40 -6.70 -0.38
N GLY A 145 1.25 -5.42 -0.71
CA GLY A 145 2.26 -4.38 -0.52
C GLY A 145 1.70 -3.11 0.08
N MET A 146 2.58 -2.18 0.36
CA MET A 146 2.26 -0.85 0.86
C MET A 146 2.21 0.16 -0.28
N GLY A 147 1.53 1.30 -0.06
CA GLY A 147 1.47 2.40 -1.02
C GLY A 147 0.64 2.10 -2.25
N THR A 148 -0.31 1.17 -2.18
CA THR A 148 -1.14 0.73 -3.30
C THR A 148 -2.48 1.46 -3.40
N GLU A 149 -2.70 2.44 -2.53
CA GLU A 149 -3.90 3.28 -2.50
C GLU A 149 -4.14 3.98 -3.84
N MET A 150 -3.05 4.32 -4.53
CA MET A 150 -3.11 4.91 -5.87
C MET A 150 -3.64 3.98 -6.95
N LEU A 151 -3.52 2.69 -6.72
CA LEU A 151 -4.07 1.66 -7.60
C LEU A 151 -5.54 1.35 -7.23
N GLY A 152 -6.12 2.09 -6.28
CA GLY A 152 -7.45 1.86 -5.76
C GLY A 152 -7.54 0.60 -4.91
N MET A 153 -6.46 0.24 -4.23
CA MET A 153 -6.36 -0.92 -3.33
C MET A 153 -5.98 -0.43 -1.94
N TYR A 154 -6.44 -1.11 -0.91
CA TYR A 154 -5.98 -0.87 0.45
C TYR A 154 -4.61 -1.49 0.63
N SER A 155 -3.68 -0.75 1.22
CA SER A 155 -2.35 -1.29 1.56
C SER A 155 -2.46 -2.39 2.62
N PHE A 156 -1.49 -3.32 2.57
CA PHE A 156 -1.33 -4.30 3.64
C PHE A 156 -1.07 -3.57 4.96
N PRO A 157 -1.77 -3.91 6.05
CA PRO A 157 -1.70 -3.16 7.27
C PRO A 157 -0.36 -3.32 8.00
N ASP A 158 0.23 -2.21 8.42
CA ASP A 158 1.55 -2.16 9.06
C ASP A 158 1.63 -3.01 10.32
N PHE A 159 0.54 -3.10 11.10
CA PHE A 159 0.53 -3.87 12.34
C PHE A 159 0.81 -5.37 12.14
N MET A 160 0.46 -5.92 10.97
CA MET A 160 0.76 -7.31 10.63
C MET A 160 2.27 -7.58 10.58
N LEU A 161 3.07 -6.57 10.28
CA LEU A 161 4.52 -6.66 10.17
C LEU A 161 5.26 -6.30 11.46
N GLN A 162 4.54 -5.88 12.51
CA GLN A 162 5.16 -5.45 13.76
C GLN A 162 5.53 -6.65 14.64
N PRO A 163 6.80 -6.78 15.05
CA PRO A 163 7.25 -7.93 15.84
C PRO A 163 6.75 -7.92 17.29
N GLY A 164 6.24 -6.79 17.78
CA GLY A 164 5.72 -6.65 19.15
C GLY A 164 4.26 -7.05 19.32
N ILE A 165 3.57 -7.38 18.23
CA ILE A 165 2.16 -7.80 18.27
C ILE A 165 2.11 -9.32 18.14
N GLY A 166 1.37 -9.97 19.04
CA GLY A 166 1.20 -11.44 19.01
C GLY A 166 0.34 -11.88 17.83
N GLU A 167 0.59 -13.10 17.33
CA GLU A 167 -0.07 -13.64 16.12
C GLU A 167 -1.61 -13.64 16.24
N THR A 168 -2.13 -14.09 17.38
CA THR A 168 -3.58 -14.07 17.63
C THR A 168 -4.16 -12.66 17.53
N GLU A 169 -3.46 -11.67 18.07
CA GLU A 169 -3.91 -10.27 17.98
C GLU A 169 -3.86 -9.76 16.54
N LYS A 170 -2.84 -10.08 15.77
CA LYS A 170 -2.76 -9.73 14.34
C LYS A 170 -3.93 -10.29 13.55
N ILE A 171 -4.22 -11.61 13.74
CA ILE A 171 -5.34 -12.27 13.08
C ILE A 171 -6.65 -11.55 13.37
N ILE A 172 -6.94 -11.31 14.64
CA ILE A 172 -8.18 -10.64 15.06
C ILE A 172 -8.26 -9.23 14.47
N ARG A 173 -7.19 -8.45 14.57
CA ARG A 173 -7.15 -7.08 14.03
C ARG A 173 -7.30 -7.05 12.50
N TYR A 174 -6.67 -7.98 11.81
CA TYR A 174 -6.80 -8.09 10.37
C TYR A 174 -8.23 -8.45 9.96
N ASN A 175 -8.82 -9.44 10.62
CA ASN A 175 -10.21 -9.84 10.40
C ASN A 175 -11.16 -8.65 10.65
N HIS A 176 -11.01 -7.93 11.75
CA HIS A 176 -11.83 -6.74 12.05
C HIS A 176 -11.67 -5.65 10.98
N ARG A 177 -10.46 -5.47 10.46
CA ARG A 177 -10.22 -4.54 9.35
C ARG A 177 -10.97 -4.97 8.09
N ILE A 178 -10.91 -6.24 7.74
CA ILE A 178 -11.67 -6.77 6.58
C ILE A 178 -13.17 -6.61 6.78
N ALA A 179 -13.70 -6.92 7.96
CA ALA A 179 -15.12 -6.75 8.29
C ALA A 179 -15.57 -5.29 8.20
N ALA A 180 -14.74 -4.35 8.68
CA ALA A 180 -15.02 -2.92 8.57
C ALA A 180 -15.04 -2.44 7.12
N LEU A 181 -14.12 -2.94 6.30
CA LEU A 181 -14.06 -2.66 4.87
C LEU A 181 -15.27 -3.27 4.14
N GLU A 182 -15.60 -4.51 4.43
CA GLU A 182 -16.79 -5.18 3.89
C GLU A 182 -18.07 -4.35 4.15
N LYS A 183 -18.25 -3.92 5.39
CA LYS A 183 -19.40 -3.10 5.77
C LYS A 183 -19.43 -1.73 5.08
N ARG A 184 -18.27 -1.14 4.83
CA ARG A 184 -18.16 0.20 4.22
C ARG A 184 -18.35 0.19 2.72
N GLU A 185 -17.75 -0.79 2.05
CA GLU A 185 -17.67 -0.85 0.58
C GLU A 185 -18.76 -1.75 -0.02
N GLU A 186 -19.39 -2.60 0.78
CA GLU A 186 -20.38 -3.60 0.34
C GLU A 186 -19.91 -4.38 -0.91
N PRO A 187 -18.72 -4.97 -0.89
CA PRO A 187 -18.17 -5.67 -2.04
C PRO A 187 -18.90 -6.98 -2.33
N GLU A 188 -18.80 -7.45 -3.57
CA GLU A 188 -19.25 -8.77 -4.00
C GLU A 188 -18.10 -9.78 -4.03
N LEU A 189 -16.87 -9.27 -3.96
CA LEU A 189 -15.65 -10.07 -3.89
C LEU A 189 -14.57 -9.30 -3.13
N ILE A 190 -13.84 -9.99 -2.27
CA ILE A 190 -12.65 -9.48 -1.60
C ILE A 190 -11.42 -10.19 -2.20
N ILE A 191 -10.42 -9.42 -2.63
CA ILE A 191 -9.11 -9.94 -3.04
C ILE A 191 -8.10 -9.52 -1.99
N ALA A 192 -7.58 -10.48 -1.24
CA ALA A 192 -6.58 -10.27 -0.20
C ALA A 192 -5.21 -10.76 -0.66
N GLY A 193 -4.25 -9.86 -0.78
CA GLY A 193 -2.86 -10.21 -1.05
C GLY A 193 -2.06 -10.32 0.22
N ILE A 194 -1.26 -11.38 0.32
CA ILE A 194 -0.42 -11.62 1.48
C ILE A 194 1.04 -11.41 1.10
N PRO A 195 1.80 -10.58 1.83
CA PRO A 195 3.22 -10.39 1.58
C PRO A 195 4.03 -11.63 2.00
N GLY A 196 5.29 -11.66 1.57
CA GLY A 196 6.20 -12.77 1.86
C GLY A 196 5.96 -14.00 0.98
N GLY A 197 6.55 -15.11 1.35
CA GLY A 197 6.42 -16.40 0.70
C GLY A 197 6.01 -17.50 1.69
N ALA A 198 5.36 -18.55 1.20
CA ALA A 198 4.96 -19.71 2.02
C ALA A 198 6.13 -20.63 2.36
N LEU A 199 7.17 -20.65 1.48
CA LEU A 199 8.33 -21.50 1.68
C LEU A 199 9.45 -20.76 2.43
N PRO A 200 10.11 -21.39 3.39
CA PRO A 200 11.27 -20.79 4.04
C PRO A 200 12.42 -20.63 3.06
N PHE A 201 13.13 -19.48 3.14
CA PHE A 201 14.28 -19.20 2.30
C PHE A 201 15.37 -20.28 2.40
N ASN A 202 15.60 -20.75 3.61
CA ASN A 202 16.44 -21.93 3.88
C ASN A 202 16.15 -22.47 5.30
N ARG A 203 16.72 -23.64 5.62
CA ARG A 203 16.51 -24.30 6.93
C ARG A 203 17.01 -23.51 8.15
N TYR A 204 17.79 -22.47 7.95
CA TYR A 204 18.35 -21.64 9.02
C TYR A 204 17.64 -20.30 9.17
N ASN A 205 17.04 -19.84 8.10
CA ASN A 205 16.40 -18.52 8.05
C ASN A 205 14.90 -18.67 7.72
N HIS A 206 14.18 -19.21 8.68
CA HIS A 206 12.72 -19.40 8.60
C HIS A 206 11.96 -18.64 9.70
N ASN A 207 12.63 -17.72 10.40
CA ASN A 207 12.02 -16.96 11.49
C ASN A 207 10.89 -16.06 10.97
N GLY A 208 9.65 -16.43 11.27
CA GLY A 208 8.45 -15.75 10.79
C GLY A 208 8.15 -15.93 9.29
N TYR A 209 8.94 -16.73 8.57
CA TYR A 209 8.71 -16.98 7.15
C TYR A 209 7.46 -17.84 6.94
N GLY A 210 6.58 -17.38 6.06
CA GLY A 210 5.31 -18.06 5.79
C GLY A 210 4.21 -17.78 6.82
N MET A 211 4.52 -17.25 7.97
CA MET A 211 3.53 -17.02 9.05
C MET A 211 2.36 -16.17 8.58
N LEU A 212 2.62 -15.05 7.91
CA LEU A 212 1.57 -14.17 7.38
C LEU A 212 0.61 -14.84 6.41
N GLN A 213 0.98 -15.96 5.81
CA GLN A 213 0.13 -16.72 4.89
C GLN A 213 -0.72 -17.76 5.60
N TYR A 214 -0.34 -18.11 6.82
CA TYR A 214 -1.11 -19.03 7.68
C TYR A 214 -2.03 -18.28 8.65
N GLU A 215 -1.74 -17.04 8.97
CA GLU A 215 -2.57 -16.14 9.76
C GLU A 215 -3.80 -15.66 8.98
#